data_4494ad8c3bb280a33b476c8a6f94a817
#
_entry.id   4494ad8c3bb280a33b476c8a6f94a817
#
_cell.length_a   1.000
_cell.length_b   1.000
_cell.length_c   1.000
_cell.angle_alpha   90.00
_cell.angle_beta   90.00
_cell.angle_gamma   90.00
#
_symmetry.space_group_name_H-M   'P 1'
#
loop_
_entity.id
_entity.type
_entity.pdbx_description
1 polymer ?
#
loop_
_entity_poly.entity_id
_entity_poly.type
_entity_poly.pdbx_seq_one_letter_code
_entity_poly.pdbx_strand_id
1 'polypeptide(L)'
;MHPYPLPLLDLDRLEQLSRDLDRAAEELLSVRSALRSRAAGLQWHSEGARAFQAVLHDLLGQLGRSGSRFTGLAAALRAHRHRAAGRAATAARLAHSALDAVERMARRP
;
A
#
# COMPACT_ATOMS: atom_id res chain seq x y z
N MET A 1 -27.19 -5.94 14.21
CA MET A 1 -26.43 -5.80 13.00
C MET A 1 -25.90 -4.41 12.85
N HIS A 2 -24.64 -4.34 12.69
CA HIS A 2 -24.06 -3.06 12.64
C HIS A 2 -24.05 -2.55 11.21
N PRO A 3 -24.18 -1.28 11.00
CA PRO A 3 -24.04 -0.72 9.67
C PRO A 3 -22.63 -0.92 9.17
N TYR A 4 -22.50 -0.99 7.88
CA TYR A 4 -21.20 -1.08 7.26
C TYR A 4 -20.40 0.16 7.55
N PRO A 5 -19.07 0.00 7.60
CA PRO A 5 -18.22 1.16 7.77
C PRO A 5 -18.53 2.21 6.72
N LEU A 6 -18.50 3.43 7.13
CA LEU A 6 -18.68 4.53 6.19
C LEU A 6 -17.52 4.53 5.21
N PRO A 7 -17.77 4.91 3.94
CA PRO A 7 -16.69 4.96 2.95
C PRO A 7 -15.50 5.81 3.39
N LEU A 8 -15.74 6.87 4.16
CA LEU A 8 -14.66 7.71 4.66
C LEU A 8 -13.74 6.97 5.62
N LEU A 9 -14.29 6.14 6.51
CA LEU A 9 -13.49 5.32 7.41
C LEU A 9 -12.66 4.31 6.66
N ASP A 10 -13.25 3.68 5.64
CA ASP A 10 -12.53 2.73 4.81
C ASP A 10 -11.40 3.40 4.05
N LEU A 11 -11.63 4.59 3.52
CA LEU A 11 -10.62 5.35 2.81
C LEU A 11 -9.46 5.73 3.73
N ASP A 12 -9.76 6.13 4.96
CA ASP A 12 -8.71 6.45 5.93
C ASP A 12 -7.90 5.22 6.32
N ARG A 13 -8.55 4.07 6.48
CA ARG A 13 -7.86 2.81 6.76
C ARG A 13 -6.97 2.40 5.60
N LEU A 14 -7.44 2.56 4.38
CA LEU A 14 -6.65 2.25 3.19
C LEU A 14 -5.42 3.13 3.11
N GLU A 15 -5.57 4.42 3.42
CA GLU A 15 -4.44 5.34 3.44
C GLU A 15 -3.44 4.95 4.52
N GLN A 16 -3.90 4.64 5.72
CA GLN A 16 -3.03 4.23 6.80
C GLN A 16 -2.31 2.93 6.48
N LEU A 17 -3.02 1.95 5.92
CA LEU A 17 -2.43 0.68 5.52
C LEU A 17 -1.39 0.89 4.42
N SER A 18 -1.64 1.79 3.47
CA SER A 18 -0.67 2.13 2.43
C SER A 18 0.62 2.67 3.03
N ARG A 19 0.51 3.56 4.00
CA ARG A 19 1.66 4.13 4.69
C ARG A 19 2.42 3.08 5.47
N ASP A 20 1.71 2.18 6.15
CA ASP A 20 2.33 1.10 6.91
C ASP A 20 3.08 0.14 5.99
N LEU A 21 2.51 -0.18 4.83
CA LEU A 21 3.16 -1.02 3.84
C LEU A 21 4.41 -0.36 3.25
N ASP A 22 4.36 0.93 2.96
CA ASP A 22 5.53 1.66 2.49
C ASP A 22 6.63 1.66 3.53
N ARG A 23 6.27 1.89 4.79
CA ARG A 23 7.24 1.86 5.88
C ARG A 23 7.86 0.49 6.04
N ALA A 24 7.05 -0.56 5.98
CA ALA A 24 7.54 -1.93 6.04
C ALA A 24 8.49 -2.23 4.87
N ALA A 25 8.17 -1.76 3.67
CA ALA A 25 9.03 -1.92 2.50
C ALA A 25 10.37 -1.22 2.71
N GLU A 26 10.36 0.00 3.24
CA GLU A 26 11.59 0.73 3.53
C GLU A 26 12.44 0.00 4.55
N GLU A 27 11.82 -0.54 5.61
CA GLU A 27 12.53 -1.32 6.62
C GLU A 27 13.16 -2.57 6.03
N LEU A 28 12.43 -3.29 5.18
CA LEU A 28 12.96 -4.48 4.51
C LEU A 28 14.16 -4.15 3.64
N LEU A 29 14.08 -3.08 2.87
CA LEU A 29 15.17 -2.66 2.01
C LEU A 29 16.36 -2.14 2.80
N SER A 30 16.11 -1.50 3.94
CA SER A 30 17.17 -1.05 4.85
C SER A 30 17.91 -2.23 5.46
N VAL A 31 17.18 -3.25 5.92
CA VAL A 31 17.79 -4.48 6.44
C VAL A 31 18.59 -5.17 5.35
N ARG A 32 18.05 -5.26 4.15
CA ARG A 32 18.74 -5.84 3.00
C ARG A 32 20.07 -5.11 2.72
N SER A 33 20.04 -3.81 2.72
CA SER A 33 21.22 -2.99 2.48
C SER A 33 22.28 -3.18 3.56
N ALA A 34 21.84 -3.22 4.84
CA ALA A 34 22.75 -3.45 5.96
C ALA A 34 23.40 -4.84 5.90
N LEU A 35 22.61 -5.87 5.56
CA LEU A 35 23.14 -7.22 5.40
C LEU A 35 24.15 -7.30 4.26
N ARG A 36 23.83 -6.65 3.15
CA ARG A 36 24.73 -6.62 2.00
C ARG A 36 26.05 -5.95 2.36
N SER A 37 26.00 -4.83 3.07
CA SER A 37 27.20 -4.11 3.49
C SER A 37 28.07 -4.93 4.44
N ARG A 38 27.44 -5.61 5.41
CA ARG A 38 28.16 -6.46 6.35
C ARG A 38 28.77 -7.68 5.65
N ALA A 39 28.02 -8.26 4.72
CA ALA A 39 28.51 -9.40 3.95
C ALA A 39 29.73 -9.03 3.08
N ALA A 40 29.73 -7.82 2.53
CA ALA A 40 30.82 -7.36 1.69
C ALA A 40 32.13 -7.24 2.46
N GLY A 41 32.05 -7.01 3.77
CA GLY A 41 33.26 -6.93 4.62
C GLY A 41 33.79 -8.27 5.10
N LEU A 42 33.11 -9.38 4.82
CA LEU A 42 33.51 -10.70 5.24
C LEU A 42 34.41 -11.36 4.18
N GLN A 43 35.28 -12.25 4.66
CA GLN A 43 36.13 -13.03 3.76
C GLN A 43 35.50 -14.40 3.51
N TRP A 44 35.24 -14.70 2.26
CA TRP A 44 34.54 -15.93 1.84
C TRP A 44 35.55 -16.94 1.27
N HIS A 45 36.39 -17.53 2.14
CA HIS A 45 37.49 -18.39 1.68
C HIS A 45 37.28 -19.88 1.90
N SER A 46 36.33 -20.28 2.73
CA SER A 46 36.07 -21.70 3.00
C SER A 46 34.83 -22.17 2.24
N GLU A 47 34.72 -23.48 2.11
CA GLU A 47 33.52 -24.09 1.53
C GLU A 47 32.26 -23.76 2.31
N GLY A 48 32.36 -23.79 3.67
CA GLY A 48 31.26 -23.43 4.52
C GLY A 48 30.86 -21.96 4.36
N ALA A 49 31.84 -21.08 4.19
CA ALA A 49 31.58 -19.67 3.96
C ALA A 49 30.88 -19.45 2.61
N ARG A 50 31.26 -20.20 1.59
CA ARG A 50 30.60 -20.12 0.27
C ARG A 50 29.15 -20.60 0.34
N ALA A 51 28.89 -21.68 1.08
CA ALA A 51 27.53 -22.17 1.26
C ALA A 51 26.68 -21.13 1.99
N PHE A 52 27.24 -20.51 3.03
CA PHE A 52 26.56 -19.43 3.75
C PHE A 52 26.29 -18.24 2.87
N GLN A 53 27.24 -17.88 2.00
CA GLN A 53 27.10 -16.79 1.04
C GLN A 53 25.91 -17.04 0.10
N ALA A 54 25.75 -18.30 -0.37
CA ALA A 54 24.63 -18.64 -1.24
C ALA A 54 23.29 -18.46 -0.50
N VAL A 55 23.21 -18.91 0.75
CA VAL A 55 22.00 -18.73 1.57
C VAL A 55 21.73 -17.24 1.79
N LEU A 56 22.74 -16.48 2.07
CA LEU A 56 22.62 -15.03 2.27
C LEU A 56 22.14 -14.34 0.99
N HIS A 57 22.68 -14.74 -0.16
CA HIS A 57 22.27 -14.20 -1.44
C HIS A 57 20.77 -14.45 -1.69
N ASP A 58 20.28 -15.66 -1.39
CA ASP A 58 18.87 -15.99 -1.52
C ASP A 58 18.02 -15.16 -0.57
N LEU A 59 18.46 -14.97 0.66
CA LEU A 59 17.77 -14.14 1.65
C LEU A 59 17.67 -12.69 1.18
N LEU A 60 18.77 -12.13 0.67
CA LEU A 60 18.77 -10.77 0.14
C LEU A 60 17.79 -10.63 -1.02
N GLY A 61 17.72 -11.64 -1.90
CA GLY A 61 16.75 -11.68 -2.98
C GLY A 61 15.31 -11.68 -2.47
N GLN A 62 15.03 -12.49 -1.46
CA GLN A 62 13.70 -12.56 -0.84
C GLN A 62 13.30 -11.24 -0.20
N LEU A 63 14.22 -10.59 0.51
CA LEU A 63 13.96 -9.29 1.13
C LEU A 63 13.64 -8.24 0.06
N GLY A 64 14.39 -8.23 -1.04
CA GLY A 64 14.12 -7.32 -2.14
C GLY A 64 12.74 -7.54 -2.77
N ARG A 65 12.39 -8.80 -3.00
CA ARG A 65 11.08 -9.14 -3.56
C ARG A 65 9.94 -8.79 -2.62
N SER A 66 10.11 -9.06 -1.33
CA SER A 66 9.09 -8.70 -0.33
C SER A 66 8.90 -7.20 -0.23
N GLY A 67 10.00 -6.44 -0.23
CA GLY A 67 9.92 -4.98 -0.26
C GLY A 67 9.16 -4.48 -1.48
N SER A 68 9.46 -5.03 -2.66
CA SER A 68 8.77 -4.66 -3.90
C SER A 68 7.28 -5.00 -3.85
N ARG A 69 6.92 -6.15 -3.27
CA ARG A 69 5.52 -6.53 -3.10
C ARG A 69 4.78 -5.55 -2.19
N PHE A 70 5.39 -5.16 -1.09
CA PHE A 70 4.77 -4.20 -0.18
C PHE A 70 4.56 -2.85 -0.83
N THR A 71 5.56 -2.38 -1.58
CA THR A 71 5.44 -1.14 -2.33
C THR A 71 4.32 -1.24 -3.37
N GLY A 72 4.24 -2.37 -4.07
CA GLY A 72 3.18 -2.61 -5.04
C GLY A 72 1.79 -2.66 -4.41
N LEU A 73 1.67 -3.31 -3.25
CA LEU A 73 0.41 -3.33 -2.51
C LEU A 73 0.00 -1.95 -2.04
N ALA A 74 0.95 -1.15 -1.55
CA ALA A 74 0.68 0.23 -1.14
C ALA A 74 0.15 1.05 -2.32
N ALA A 75 0.77 0.91 -3.49
CA ALA A 75 0.32 1.61 -4.69
C ALA A 75 -1.08 1.15 -5.11
N ALA A 76 -1.35 -0.16 -5.05
CA ALA A 76 -2.65 -0.71 -5.39
C ALA A 76 -3.74 -0.20 -4.44
N LEU A 77 -3.44 -0.13 -3.15
CA LEU A 77 -4.38 0.40 -2.15
C LEU A 77 -4.67 1.88 -2.38
N ARG A 78 -3.66 2.67 -2.72
CA ARG A 78 -3.85 4.08 -3.05
C ARG A 78 -4.71 4.26 -4.29
N ALA A 79 -4.48 3.44 -5.31
CA ALA A 79 -5.29 3.49 -6.52
C ALA A 79 -6.74 3.12 -6.22
N HIS A 80 -6.96 2.09 -5.39
CA HIS A 80 -8.30 1.70 -4.98
C HIS A 80 -8.99 2.81 -4.18
N ARG A 81 -8.27 3.41 -3.23
CA ARG A 81 -8.76 4.54 -2.44
C ARG A 81 -9.15 5.70 -3.34
N HIS A 82 -8.31 6.01 -4.31
CA HIS A 82 -8.59 7.12 -5.23
C HIS A 82 -9.85 6.85 -6.04
N ARG A 83 -10.02 5.63 -6.56
CA ARG A 83 -11.23 5.27 -7.30
C ARG A 83 -12.47 5.31 -6.42
N ALA A 84 -12.37 4.83 -5.19
CA ALA A 84 -13.49 4.85 -4.25
C ALA A 84 -13.89 6.27 -3.90
N ALA A 85 -12.91 7.14 -3.66
CA ALA A 85 -13.17 8.55 -3.40
C ALA A 85 -13.83 9.23 -4.59
N GLY A 86 -13.37 8.91 -5.81
CA GLY A 86 -13.97 9.44 -7.04
C GLY A 86 -15.42 9.02 -7.21
N ARG A 87 -15.72 7.74 -6.92
CA ARG A 87 -17.11 7.24 -6.98
C ARG A 87 -17.99 7.90 -5.94
N ALA A 88 -17.48 8.08 -4.72
CA ALA A 88 -18.22 8.74 -3.67
C ALA A 88 -18.53 10.18 -4.03
N ALA A 89 -17.57 10.90 -4.60
CA ALA A 89 -17.76 12.28 -5.04
C ALA A 89 -18.79 12.36 -6.17
N THR A 90 -18.73 11.43 -7.12
CA THR A 90 -19.71 11.37 -8.22
C THR A 90 -21.11 11.10 -7.68
N ALA A 91 -21.25 10.13 -6.76
CA ALA A 91 -22.53 9.83 -6.16
C ALA A 91 -23.11 11.02 -5.40
N ALA A 92 -22.27 11.75 -4.68
CA ALA A 92 -22.70 12.96 -3.96
C ALA A 92 -23.17 14.05 -4.92
N ARG A 93 -22.48 14.25 -6.02
CA ARG A 93 -22.90 15.22 -7.03
C ARG A 93 -24.23 14.83 -7.68
N LEU A 94 -24.42 13.56 -7.99
CA LEU A 94 -25.66 13.08 -8.56
C LEU A 94 -26.82 13.25 -7.58
N ALA A 95 -26.62 12.93 -6.31
CA ALA A 95 -27.63 13.13 -5.29
C ALA A 95 -28.01 14.59 -5.13
N HIS A 96 -27.01 15.47 -5.13
CA HIS A 96 -27.24 16.91 -5.06
C HIS A 96 -28.02 17.42 -6.25
N SER A 97 -27.66 16.99 -7.46
CA SER A 97 -28.38 17.36 -8.66
C SER A 97 -29.83 16.89 -8.65
N ALA A 98 -30.06 15.69 -8.13
CA ALA A 98 -31.41 15.15 -8.01
C ALA A 98 -32.26 15.97 -7.04
N LEU A 99 -31.68 16.37 -5.90
CA LEU A 99 -32.35 17.22 -4.93
C LEU A 99 -32.70 18.59 -5.52
N ASP A 100 -31.75 19.18 -6.26
CA ASP A 100 -32.01 20.46 -6.94
C ASP A 100 -33.15 20.35 -7.93
N ALA A 101 -33.22 19.27 -8.69
CA ALA A 101 -34.30 19.02 -9.64
C ALA A 101 -35.64 18.91 -8.94
N VAL A 102 -35.68 18.18 -7.82
CA VAL A 102 -36.92 18.05 -7.03
C VAL A 102 -37.37 19.40 -6.50
N GLU A 103 -36.45 20.19 -5.97
CA GLU A 103 -36.76 21.52 -5.47
C GLU A 103 -37.34 22.41 -6.56
N ARG A 104 -36.74 22.40 -7.75
CA ARG A 104 -37.24 23.18 -8.88
C ARG A 104 -38.66 22.74 -9.26
N MET A 105 -38.92 21.46 -9.26
CA MET A 105 -40.26 20.95 -9.56
C MET A 105 -41.25 21.36 -8.49
N ALA A 106 -40.88 21.38 -7.25
CA ALA A 106 -41.76 21.78 -6.14
C ALA A 106 -42.08 23.27 -6.21
N ARG A 107 -41.23 24.12 -6.79
CA ARG A 107 -41.45 25.55 -6.89
C ARG A 107 -42.29 25.94 -8.10
N ARG A 108 -42.58 25.02 -8.98
CA ARG A 108 -43.41 25.36 -10.16
C ARG A 108 -44.87 25.64 -9.72
N PRO A 109 -45.49 26.68 -10.24
CA PRO A 109 -46.90 26.97 -9.93
C PRO A 109 -47.82 25.92 -10.50
#